data_45984d30f7034330fc1996c8a6b658d2
#
_entry.id   45984d30f7034330fc1996c8a6b658d2
#
_cell.length_a   1.000
_cell.length_b   1.000
_cell.length_c   1.000
_cell.angle_alpha   90.00
_cell.angle_beta   90.00
_cell.angle_gamma   90.00
#
_symmetry.space_group_name_H-M   'P 1'
#
loop_
_entity.id
_entity.type
_entity.pdbx_description
1 polymer ?
#
loop_
_entity_poly.entity_id
_entity_poly.type
_entity_poly.pdbx_seq_one_letter_code
_entity_poly.pdbx_strand_id
1 'polypeptide(L)'
;MGDEEIKRLKENGGVIQINYGSSFITQASLEKGEENRERIMAYAKENNLKRGDEVLTTFAKKINAKNPVYADISDVVDHFDRVVALAGINHVGIGSDYDGVGDSLPYGLKDVASYPNLIFHLLKRGYSEEDIEKICYKNVWRVWSAVEQAAAQ
;
A
#
# COMPACT_ATOMS: atom_id res chain seq x y z
N MET A 1 -0.37 4.96 -10.65
CA MET A 1 -0.99 6.27 -10.94
C MET A 1 0.12 7.25 -11.26
N GLY A 2 0.03 7.97 -12.37
CA GLY A 2 0.99 9.00 -12.78
C GLY A 2 0.73 10.34 -12.10
N ASP A 3 1.66 11.28 -12.25
CA ASP A 3 1.57 12.60 -11.59
C ASP A 3 0.37 13.42 -12.05
N GLU A 4 0.03 13.33 -13.32
CA GLU A 4 -1.12 14.07 -13.88
C GLU A 4 -2.46 13.56 -13.33
N GLU A 5 -2.61 12.25 -13.11
CA GLU A 5 -3.81 11.70 -12.47
C GLU A 5 -3.90 12.12 -11.00
N ILE A 6 -2.77 12.17 -10.29
CA ILE A 6 -2.73 12.64 -8.89
C ILE A 6 -3.13 14.12 -8.82
N LYS A 7 -2.60 14.97 -9.71
CA LYS A 7 -2.95 16.41 -9.75
C LYS A 7 -4.45 16.65 -9.97
N ARG A 8 -5.11 15.80 -10.75
CA ARG A 8 -6.55 15.88 -11.02
C ARG A 8 -7.44 15.68 -9.78
N LEU A 9 -6.92 15.14 -8.69
CA LEU A 9 -7.66 15.05 -7.43
C LEU A 9 -8.06 16.43 -6.89
N LYS A 10 -7.30 17.50 -7.20
CA LYS A 10 -7.68 18.86 -6.84
C LYS A 10 -8.95 19.33 -7.57
N GLU A 11 -9.12 18.86 -8.79
CA GLU A 11 -10.23 19.29 -9.67
C GLU A 11 -11.53 18.60 -9.28
N ASN A 12 -11.48 17.30 -8.97
CA ASN A 12 -12.65 16.49 -8.65
C ASN A 12 -12.96 16.37 -7.15
N GLY A 13 -12.09 16.91 -6.28
CA GLY A 13 -12.25 16.85 -4.84
C GLY A 13 -12.03 15.46 -4.22
N GLY A 14 -11.51 14.50 -4.98
CA GLY A 14 -11.32 13.12 -4.54
C GLY A 14 -10.21 12.93 -3.50
N VAL A 15 -10.06 11.69 -3.06
CA VAL A 15 -9.00 11.24 -2.15
C VAL A 15 -8.40 9.94 -2.66
N ILE A 16 -7.08 9.82 -2.65
CA ILE A 16 -6.36 8.57 -2.90
C ILE A 16 -6.02 7.91 -1.57
N GLN A 17 -6.34 6.63 -1.44
CA GLN A 17 -6.05 5.81 -0.28
C GLN A 17 -4.79 4.99 -0.56
N ILE A 18 -3.71 5.18 0.21
CA ILE A 18 -2.42 4.52 -0.04
C ILE A 18 -2.48 3.07 0.42
N ASN A 19 -2.39 2.13 -0.53
CA ASN A 19 -2.22 0.71 -0.28
C ASN A 19 -0.79 0.38 0.13
N TYR A 20 -0.62 -0.63 1.01
CA TYR A 20 0.70 -0.97 1.58
C TYR A 20 1.34 -2.21 0.97
N GLY A 21 0.70 -2.93 0.05
CA GLY A 21 1.34 -4.06 -0.63
C GLY A 21 2.69 -3.67 -1.21
N SER A 22 3.78 -4.30 -0.77
CA SER A 22 5.14 -3.85 -1.06
C SER A 22 5.44 -3.74 -2.57
N SER A 23 4.83 -4.59 -3.39
CA SER A 23 4.92 -4.50 -4.86
C SER A 23 4.24 -3.27 -5.47
N PHE A 24 3.35 -2.60 -4.72
CA PHE A 24 2.74 -1.33 -5.12
C PHE A 24 3.57 -0.13 -4.67
N ILE A 25 4.43 -0.35 -3.67
CA ILE A 25 5.21 0.70 -3.01
C ILE A 25 6.56 0.89 -3.71
N THR A 26 7.31 -0.18 -3.98
CA THR A 26 8.63 -0.05 -4.60
C THR A 26 8.79 -0.95 -5.83
N GLN A 27 9.51 -0.45 -6.82
CA GLN A 27 9.89 -1.21 -8.01
C GLN A 27 10.74 -2.43 -7.63
N ALA A 28 11.65 -2.29 -6.68
CA ALA A 28 12.49 -3.38 -6.20
C ALA A 28 11.68 -4.54 -5.58
N SER A 29 10.60 -4.21 -4.84
CA SER A 29 9.70 -5.24 -4.29
C SER A 29 8.90 -5.94 -5.38
N LEU A 30 8.45 -5.20 -6.40
CA LEU A 30 7.77 -5.77 -7.55
C LEU A 30 8.67 -6.76 -8.30
N GLU A 31 9.87 -6.35 -8.67
CA GLU A 31 10.85 -7.18 -9.40
C GLU A 31 11.21 -8.45 -8.63
N LYS A 32 11.48 -8.34 -7.33
CA LYS A 32 11.72 -9.52 -6.48
C LYS A 32 10.50 -10.45 -6.41
N GLY A 33 9.30 -9.89 -6.35
CA GLY A 33 8.06 -10.65 -6.34
C GLY A 33 7.87 -11.44 -7.64
N GLU A 34 8.16 -10.83 -8.79
CA GLU A 34 8.12 -11.48 -10.10
C GLU A 34 9.17 -12.60 -10.20
N GLU A 35 10.41 -12.34 -9.79
CA GLU A 35 11.49 -13.34 -9.75
C GLU A 35 11.10 -14.56 -8.89
N ASN A 36 10.56 -14.32 -7.68
CA ASN A 36 10.09 -15.39 -6.80
C ASN A 36 8.97 -16.20 -7.45
N ARG A 37 8.01 -15.51 -8.07
CA ARG A 37 6.89 -16.14 -8.76
C ARG A 37 7.38 -17.03 -9.91
N GLU A 38 8.29 -16.55 -10.74
CA GLU A 38 8.85 -17.32 -11.85
C GLU A 38 9.53 -18.59 -11.35
N ARG A 39 10.35 -18.52 -10.30
CA ARG A 39 11.00 -19.67 -9.67
C ARG A 39 9.99 -20.68 -9.14
N ILE A 40 8.94 -20.21 -8.47
CA ILE A 40 7.89 -21.07 -7.92
C ILE A 40 7.10 -21.75 -9.05
N MET A 41 6.76 -21.02 -10.11
CA MET A 41 6.05 -21.57 -11.28
C MET A 41 6.88 -22.58 -12.04
N ALA A 42 8.17 -22.33 -12.23
CA ALA A 42 9.09 -23.27 -12.85
C ALA A 42 9.16 -24.59 -12.07
N TYR A 43 9.33 -24.52 -10.75
CA TYR A 43 9.33 -25.68 -9.87
C TYR A 43 8.02 -26.46 -9.92
N ALA A 44 6.89 -25.75 -9.91
CA ALA A 44 5.57 -26.37 -10.01
C ALA A 44 5.40 -27.15 -11.33
N LYS A 45 5.84 -26.55 -12.44
CA LYS A 45 5.77 -27.18 -13.78
C LYS A 45 6.66 -28.42 -13.86
N GLU A 46 7.92 -28.33 -13.39
CA GLU A 46 8.89 -29.42 -13.42
C GLU A 46 8.44 -30.64 -12.61
N ASN A 47 7.74 -30.41 -11.50
CA ASN A 47 7.30 -31.45 -10.57
C ASN A 47 5.79 -31.80 -10.71
N ASN A 48 5.09 -31.29 -11.75
CA ASN A 48 3.66 -31.48 -11.96
C ASN A 48 2.77 -31.12 -10.75
N LEU A 49 3.16 -30.08 -9.99
CA LEU A 49 2.46 -29.59 -8.79
C LEU A 49 1.37 -28.56 -9.15
N LYS A 50 0.31 -28.54 -8.36
CA LYS A 50 -0.79 -27.57 -8.49
C LYS A 50 -0.81 -26.59 -7.31
N ARG A 51 -1.50 -25.47 -7.51
CA ARG A 51 -1.75 -24.50 -6.44
C ARG A 51 -2.51 -25.20 -5.29
N GLY A 52 -1.95 -25.12 -4.08
CA GLY A 52 -2.48 -25.77 -2.88
C GLY A 52 -1.69 -27.01 -2.46
N ASP A 53 -0.82 -27.56 -3.31
CA ASP A 53 0.02 -28.68 -2.93
C ASP A 53 0.98 -28.26 -1.81
N GLU A 54 1.10 -29.09 -0.78
CA GLU A 54 1.91 -28.82 0.41
C GLU A 54 3.40 -28.65 0.04
N VAL A 55 3.90 -29.48 -0.88
CA VAL A 55 5.28 -29.41 -1.39
C VAL A 55 5.53 -28.05 -2.05
N LEU A 56 4.62 -27.58 -2.91
CA LEU A 56 4.74 -26.28 -3.57
C LEU A 56 4.64 -25.14 -2.58
N THR A 57 3.73 -25.22 -1.63
CA THR A 57 3.58 -24.21 -0.56
C THR A 57 4.85 -24.11 0.29
N THR A 58 5.47 -25.25 0.63
CA THR A 58 6.72 -25.28 1.39
C THR A 58 7.88 -24.71 0.59
N PHE A 59 7.96 -25.02 -0.72
CA PHE A 59 8.95 -24.44 -1.61
C PHE A 59 8.80 -22.93 -1.73
N ALA A 60 7.57 -22.43 -1.95
CA ALA A 60 7.28 -21.00 -2.03
C ALA A 60 7.69 -20.24 -0.75
N LYS A 61 7.39 -20.80 0.43
CA LYS A 61 7.84 -20.22 1.71
C LYS A 61 9.37 -20.10 1.78
N LYS A 62 10.10 -21.11 1.31
CA LYS A 62 11.58 -21.09 1.29
C LYS A 62 12.13 -20.04 0.32
N ILE A 63 11.53 -19.89 -0.86
CA ILE A 63 11.93 -18.87 -1.84
C ILE A 63 11.68 -17.47 -1.27
N ASN A 64 10.48 -17.20 -0.76
CA ASN A 64 10.13 -15.90 -0.20
C ASN A 64 10.99 -15.53 1.02
N ALA A 65 11.34 -16.49 1.86
CA ALA A 65 12.25 -16.27 3.00
C ALA A 65 13.68 -15.92 2.57
N LYS A 66 14.17 -16.48 1.45
CA LYS A 66 15.51 -16.20 0.93
C LYS A 66 15.60 -14.89 0.13
N ASN A 67 14.51 -14.48 -0.49
CA ASN A 67 14.40 -13.26 -1.28
C ASN A 67 13.17 -12.47 -0.85
N PRO A 68 13.20 -11.82 0.34
CA PRO A 68 12.04 -11.10 0.86
C PRO A 68 11.69 -9.90 -0.01
N VAL A 69 10.39 -9.73 -0.24
CA VAL A 69 9.84 -8.70 -1.14
C VAL A 69 9.37 -7.44 -0.41
N TYR A 70 9.66 -7.32 0.88
CA TYR A 70 9.10 -6.28 1.72
C TYR A 70 9.74 -4.92 1.44
N ALA A 71 8.89 -3.90 1.25
CA ALA A 71 9.25 -2.49 1.34
C ALA A 71 9.46 -2.09 2.80
N ASP A 72 9.92 -0.88 3.04
CA ASP A 72 10.01 -0.28 4.38
C ASP A 72 8.85 0.70 4.61
N ILE A 73 8.55 1.01 5.86
CA ILE A 73 7.54 2.02 6.23
C ILE A 73 7.88 3.40 5.68
N SER A 74 9.17 3.73 5.56
CA SER A 74 9.61 4.99 4.96
C SER A 74 9.22 5.10 3.49
N ASP A 75 9.27 3.99 2.74
CA ASP A 75 8.83 3.95 1.34
C ASP A 75 7.33 4.24 1.23
N VAL A 76 6.53 3.75 2.20
CA VAL A 76 5.09 4.06 2.26
C VAL A 76 4.88 5.56 2.49
N VAL A 77 5.62 6.16 3.42
CA VAL A 77 5.52 7.61 3.71
C VAL A 77 5.91 8.46 2.50
N ASP A 78 6.88 8.03 1.68
CA ASP A 78 7.24 8.71 0.44
C ASP A 78 6.07 8.83 -0.54
N HIS A 79 5.14 7.86 -0.55
CA HIS A 79 3.90 7.96 -1.33
C HIS A 79 2.94 9.01 -0.77
N PHE A 80 2.82 9.16 0.55
CA PHE A 80 2.08 10.26 1.17
C PHE A 80 2.68 11.59 0.76
N ASP A 81 3.99 11.77 0.92
CA ASP A 81 4.72 12.98 0.54
C ASP A 81 4.47 13.34 -0.92
N ARG A 82 4.52 12.37 -1.84
CA ARG A 82 4.27 12.58 -3.26
C ARG A 82 2.85 13.07 -3.54
N VAL A 83 1.83 12.46 -2.94
CA VAL A 83 0.44 12.91 -3.13
C VAL A 83 0.25 14.30 -2.55
N VAL A 84 0.80 14.57 -1.36
CA VAL A 84 0.72 15.90 -0.74
C VAL A 84 1.40 16.97 -1.60
N ALA A 85 2.57 16.68 -2.16
CA ALA A 85 3.27 17.61 -3.05
C ALA A 85 2.51 17.91 -4.34
N LEU A 86 1.82 16.93 -4.92
CA LEU A 86 1.13 17.05 -6.20
C LEU A 86 -0.32 17.54 -6.05
N ALA A 87 -1.06 17.01 -5.09
CA ALA A 87 -2.49 17.28 -4.91
C ALA A 87 -2.81 18.07 -3.64
N GLY A 88 -1.96 18.03 -2.63
CA GLY A 88 -2.19 18.64 -1.32
C GLY A 88 -2.74 17.66 -0.29
N ILE A 89 -2.63 18.06 0.98
CA ILE A 89 -2.95 17.24 2.15
C ILE A 89 -4.41 16.74 2.18
N ASN A 90 -5.32 17.43 1.53
CA ASN A 90 -6.75 17.09 1.53
C ASN A 90 -7.10 15.91 0.60
N HIS A 91 -6.12 15.37 -0.15
CA HIS A 91 -6.35 14.39 -1.21
C HIS A 91 -5.68 13.04 -0.95
N VAL A 92 -5.18 12.79 0.25
CA VAL A 92 -4.52 11.54 0.62
C VAL A 92 -5.12 10.93 1.87
N GLY A 93 -5.14 9.62 1.96
CA GLY A 93 -5.64 8.86 3.11
C GLY A 93 -5.02 7.47 3.21
N ILE A 94 -5.40 6.75 4.25
CA ILE A 94 -4.93 5.40 4.58
C ILE A 94 -5.79 4.37 3.85
N GLY A 95 -5.18 3.55 2.98
CA GLY A 95 -5.82 2.44 2.26
C GLY A 95 -5.46 1.07 2.81
N SER A 96 -4.28 0.94 3.36
CA SER A 96 -3.64 -0.25 3.96
C SER A 96 -3.69 -1.55 3.13
N ASP A 97 -4.87 -2.10 2.83
CA ASP A 97 -5.06 -3.37 2.12
C ASP A 97 -4.52 -4.60 2.88
N TYR A 98 -4.67 -4.61 4.22
CA TYR A 98 -4.12 -5.66 5.08
C TYR A 98 -4.64 -7.06 4.75
N ASP A 99 -5.90 -7.18 4.30
CA ASP A 99 -6.52 -8.47 3.99
C ASP A 99 -6.34 -8.90 2.53
N GLY A 100 -5.91 -7.98 1.64
CA GLY A 100 -5.85 -8.22 0.19
C GLY A 100 -4.49 -8.69 -0.34
N VAL A 101 -3.39 -8.37 0.35
CA VAL A 101 -2.03 -8.51 -0.20
C VAL A 101 -1.21 -9.66 0.41
N GLY A 102 -1.80 -10.46 1.30
CA GLY A 102 -1.13 -11.58 1.96
C GLY A 102 0.14 -11.15 2.71
N ASP A 103 1.19 -11.99 2.69
CA ASP A 103 2.47 -11.66 3.33
C ASP A 103 3.36 -10.84 2.40
N SER A 104 2.90 -9.65 2.00
CA SER A 104 3.69 -8.69 1.22
C SER A 104 3.72 -7.29 1.84
N LEU A 105 3.25 -7.16 3.06
CA LEU A 105 3.21 -5.88 3.79
C LEU A 105 4.60 -5.40 4.19
N PRO A 106 4.83 -4.07 4.23
CA PRO A 106 6.12 -3.49 4.56
C PRO A 106 6.59 -3.82 5.98
N TYR A 107 7.90 -3.73 6.20
CA TYR A 107 8.42 -3.72 7.56
C TYR A 107 7.83 -2.54 8.35
N GLY A 108 7.37 -2.80 9.57
CA GLY A 108 6.76 -1.80 10.43
C GLY A 108 5.26 -1.54 10.20
N LEU A 109 4.65 -2.14 9.14
CA LEU A 109 3.22 -2.00 8.83
C LEU A 109 2.59 -3.36 8.50
N LYS A 110 2.69 -4.33 9.41
CA LYS A 110 2.22 -5.71 9.17
C LYS A 110 0.74 -5.93 9.48
N ASP A 111 0.15 -5.08 10.29
CA ASP A 111 -1.24 -5.17 10.73
C ASP A 111 -1.77 -3.81 11.24
N VAL A 112 -3.03 -3.79 11.65
CA VAL A 112 -3.70 -2.60 12.18
C VAL A 112 -3.05 -2.06 13.47
N ALA A 113 -2.42 -2.91 14.28
CA ALA A 113 -1.70 -2.49 15.49
C ALA A 113 -0.42 -1.69 15.16
N SER A 114 0.01 -1.74 13.90
CA SER A 114 1.19 -1.02 13.40
C SER A 114 0.89 0.43 12.97
N TYR A 115 -0.35 0.91 12.97
CA TYR A 115 -0.68 2.30 12.63
C TYR A 115 0.07 3.36 13.46
N PRO A 116 0.33 3.17 14.77
CA PRO A 116 1.16 4.12 15.53
C PRO A 116 2.55 4.32 14.90
N ASN A 117 3.13 3.31 14.25
CA ASN A 117 4.40 3.45 13.56
C ASN A 117 4.28 4.39 12.34
N LEU A 118 3.19 4.26 11.55
CA LEU A 118 2.94 5.17 10.43
C LEU A 118 2.78 6.61 10.92
N ILE A 119 1.97 6.83 11.95
CA ILE A 119 1.77 8.16 12.55
C ILE A 119 3.10 8.74 13.03
N PHE A 120 3.93 7.95 13.70
CA PHE A 120 5.27 8.37 14.13
C PHE A 120 6.13 8.82 12.94
N HIS A 121 6.13 8.07 11.84
CA HIS A 121 6.91 8.41 10.66
C HIS A 121 6.37 9.67 9.94
N LEU A 122 5.07 9.87 9.89
CA LEU A 122 4.46 11.09 9.36
C LEU A 122 4.85 12.31 10.22
N LEU A 123 4.73 12.23 11.55
CA LEU A 123 5.18 13.27 12.48
C LEU A 123 6.67 13.60 12.27
N LYS A 124 7.51 12.57 12.13
CA LYS A 124 8.95 12.75 11.87
C LYS A 124 9.24 13.47 10.54
N ARG A 125 8.36 13.34 9.53
CA ARG A 125 8.42 14.06 8.26
C ARG A 125 7.90 15.49 8.36
N GLY A 126 7.35 15.91 9.51
CA GLY A 126 6.88 17.26 9.77
C GLY A 126 5.38 17.48 9.52
N TYR A 127 4.60 16.42 9.33
CA TYR A 127 3.14 16.53 9.31
C TYR A 127 2.64 16.99 10.67
N SER A 128 1.71 17.96 10.69
CA SER A 128 1.04 18.38 11.90
C SER A 128 0.00 17.37 12.38
N GLU A 129 -0.45 17.47 13.62
CA GLU A 129 -1.56 16.64 14.12
C GLU A 129 -2.81 16.83 13.26
N GLU A 130 -3.10 18.06 12.81
CA GLU A 130 -4.23 18.33 11.91
C GLU A 130 -4.08 17.62 10.55
N ASP A 131 -2.86 17.57 9.99
CA ASP A 131 -2.60 16.83 8.75
C ASP A 131 -2.81 15.34 8.93
N ILE A 132 -2.38 14.80 10.07
CA ILE A 132 -2.57 13.38 10.40
C ILE A 132 -4.06 13.05 10.57
N GLU A 133 -4.85 13.89 11.20
CA GLU A 133 -6.30 13.72 11.27
C GLU A 133 -6.94 13.71 9.87
N LYS A 134 -6.48 14.59 8.96
CA LYS A 134 -6.92 14.59 7.56
C LYS A 134 -6.61 13.26 6.87
N ILE A 135 -5.37 12.78 7.00
CA ILE A 135 -4.92 11.50 6.44
C ILE A 135 -5.70 10.32 7.01
N CYS A 136 -5.91 10.31 8.34
CA CYS A 136 -6.53 9.18 9.02
C CYS A 136 -8.03 9.04 8.71
N TYR A 137 -8.78 10.15 8.65
CA TYR A 137 -10.24 10.06 8.51
C TYR A 137 -10.93 11.28 7.86
N LYS A 138 -10.49 12.53 8.10
CA LYS A 138 -11.23 13.72 7.67
C LYS A 138 -11.39 13.78 6.14
N ASN A 139 -10.37 13.39 5.38
CA ASN A 139 -10.41 13.44 3.93
C ASN A 139 -11.42 12.43 3.35
N VAL A 140 -11.45 11.21 3.85
CA VAL A 140 -12.41 10.21 3.37
C VAL A 140 -13.84 10.59 3.78
N TRP A 141 -14.04 11.09 5.01
CA TRP A 141 -15.35 11.55 5.47
C TRP A 141 -15.88 12.72 4.65
N ARG A 142 -15.02 13.65 4.28
CA ARG A 142 -15.39 14.77 3.40
C ARG A 142 -15.94 14.28 2.04
N VAL A 143 -15.24 13.34 1.42
CA VAL A 143 -15.69 12.78 0.13
C VAL A 143 -16.97 11.98 0.31
N TRP A 144 -17.05 11.14 1.34
CA TRP A 144 -18.23 10.36 1.65
C TRP A 144 -19.46 11.24 1.85
N SER A 145 -19.36 12.26 2.69
CA SER A 145 -20.47 13.20 2.94
C SER A 145 -20.91 13.95 1.67
N ALA A 146 -19.97 14.31 0.81
CA ALA A 146 -20.30 14.95 -0.46
C ALA A 146 -21.09 14.02 -1.40
N VAL A 147 -20.72 12.73 -1.45
CA VAL A 147 -21.45 11.72 -2.24
C VAL A 147 -22.85 11.47 -1.69
N GLU A 148 -22.99 11.34 -0.36
CA GLU A 148 -24.32 11.18 0.27
C GLU A 148 -25.24 12.37 -0.01
N GLN A 149 -24.73 13.60 0.07
CA GLN A 149 -25.49 14.82 -0.25
C GLN A 149 -25.92 14.86 -1.72
N ALA A 150 -25.04 14.45 -2.64
CA ALA A 150 -25.38 14.40 -4.06
C ALA A 150 -26.42 13.31 -4.38
N ALA A 151 -26.38 12.17 -3.68
CA ALA A 151 -27.33 11.08 -3.85
C ALA A 151 -28.72 11.38 -3.26
N ALA A 152 -28.85 12.36 -2.37
CA ALA A 152 -30.10 12.77 -1.74
C ALA A 152 -30.88 13.84 -2.54
N GLN A 153 -30.34 14.31 -3.66
CA GLN A 153 -30.96 15.27 -4.58
C GLN A 153 -31.69 14.56 -5.72
#